data_f400add0ebe418eab91959c7feb1ccfd
#
_entry.id   f400add0ebe418eab91959c7feb1ccfd
#
_cell.length_a   1.000
_cell.length_b   1.000
_cell.length_c   1.000
_cell.angle_alpha   90.00
_cell.angle_beta   90.00
_cell.angle_gamma   90.00
#
_symmetry.space_group_name_H-M   'P 1'
#
loop_
_entity.id
_entity.type
_entity.pdbx_description
1 polymer ?
#
loop_
_entity_poly.entity_id
_entity_poly.type
_entity_poly.pdbx_seq_one_letter_code
_entity_poly.pdbx_strand_id
1 'polypeptide(L)'
;PSEMCIRDRSITDASQLCAAKRTDCVLVVDDEEHLAGIFTAKDLAYRIVAGGIDPRMTPVSSIMTVSPMVTRDTTSATEALSTMVTRGFRHLPVCNEDGDVVGLLDIAKVFYEALEKLERAHGSSQKLYHALEGVQNEWGGGPQQAMMQYVQSLRERMSMPELASILDSRTMPCTVGVRTTVRDAARLMKQHRTTAVCVMENASGAQGERGI
;
A
#
# COMPACT_ATOMS: atom_id res chain seq x y z
N PRO A 1 -13.65 3.83 16.30
CA PRO A 1 -12.73 3.66 17.44
C PRO A 1 -12.29 2.22 17.71
N SER A 2 -12.62 1.22 16.86
CA SER A 2 -12.27 -0.19 17.11
C SER A 2 -10.82 -0.58 16.77
N GLU A 3 -10.03 0.35 16.24
CA GLU A 3 -8.62 0.17 15.83
C GLU A 3 -7.64 0.95 16.73
N MET A 4 -8.07 1.33 17.92
CA MET A 4 -7.25 2.08 18.87
C MET A 4 -6.70 1.20 19.97
N CYS A 5 -5.47 1.50 20.42
CA CYS A 5 -4.75 0.83 21.49
C CYS A 5 -4.25 1.89 22.49
N ILE A 6 -4.31 1.61 23.77
CA ILE A 6 -3.77 2.50 24.81
C ILE A 6 -2.24 2.46 24.78
N ARG A 7 -1.58 3.64 24.92
CA ARG A 7 -0.13 3.82 24.74
C ARG A 7 0.74 2.93 25.63
N ASP A 8 0.24 2.49 26.78
CA ASP A 8 1.00 1.68 27.76
C ASP A 8 0.81 0.17 27.57
N ARG A 9 0.01 -0.25 26.59
CA ARG A 9 -0.12 -1.66 26.22
C ARG A 9 1.18 -2.20 25.65
N SER A 10 1.41 -3.51 25.88
CA SER A 10 2.58 -4.18 25.30
C SER A 10 2.48 -4.25 23.77
N ILE A 11 3.64 -4.36 23.11
CA ILE A 11 3.68 -4.59 21.66
C ILE A 11 2.98 -5.89 21.29
N THR A 12 3.03 -6.90 22.19
CA THR A 12 2.29 -8.15 21.98
C THR A 12 0.78 -7.90 21.87
N ASP A 13 0.22 -7.11 22.79
CA ASP A 13 -1.22 -6.79 22.78
C ASP A 13 -1.60 -5.99 21.53
N ALA A 14 -0.80 -4.98 21.16
CA ALA A 14 -1.02 -4.19 19.95
C ALA A 14 -0.95 -5.06 18.69
N SER A 15 0.00 -6.00 18.61
CA SER A 15 0.13 -6.94 17.49
C SER A 15 -1.03 -7.93 17.43
N GLN A 16 -1.50 -8.41 18.57
CA GLN A 16 -2.70 -9.27 18.64
C GLN A 16 -3.95 -8.51 18.19
N LEU A 17 -4.07 -7.24 18.54
CA LEU A 17 -5.16 -6.39 18.05
C LEU A 17 -5.12 -6.24 16.54
N CYS A 18 -3.94 -5.99 15.95
CA CYS A 18 -3.74 -5.99 14.49
C CYS A 18 -4.22 -7.31 13.85
N ALA A 19 -3.79 -8.43 14.42
CA ALA A 19 -4.16 -9.76 13.90
C ALA A 19 -5.67 -10.02 14.02
N ALA A 20 -6.28 -9.71 15.16
CA ALA A 20 -7.71 -9.91 15.40
C ALA A 20 -8.59 -9.05 14.49
N LYS A 21 -8.14 -7.84 14.18
CA LYS A 21 -8.84 -6.89 13.30
C LYS A 21 -8.47 -7.04 11.82
N ARG A 22 -7.52 -7.92 11.48
CA ARG A 22 -6.97 -8.09 10.13
C ARG A 22 -6.49 -6.77 9.53
N THR A 23 -5.85 -5.95 10.35
CA THR A 23 -5.24 -4.69 9.96
C THR A 23 -3.73 -4.75 10.16
N ASP A 24 -2.97 -3.97 9.42
CA ASP A 24 -1.52 -3.87 9.54
C ASP A 24 -1.07 -2.61 10.32
N CYS A 25 -2.02 -1.89 10.89
CA CYS A 25 -1.75 -0.77 11.79
C CYS A 25 -2.83 -0.60 12.85
N VAL A 26 -2.46 0.02 13.96
CA VAL A 26 -3.39 0.51 14.99
C VAL A 26 -3.00 1.93 15.39
N LEU A 27 -4.00 2.72 15.72
CA LEU A 27 -3.80 4.04 16.30
C LEU A 27 -3.59 3.90 17.80
N VAL A 28 -2.61 4.60 18.32
CA VAL A 28 -2.28 4.61 19.74
C VAL A 28 -2.80 5.91 20.33
N VAL A 29 -3.62 5.79 21.36
CA VAL A 29 -4.24 6.92 22.06
C VAL A 29 -3.66 7.03 23.48
N ASP A 30 -3.72 8.22 24.03
CA ASP A 30 -3.42 8.47 25.44
C ASP A 30 -4.63 8.18 26.35
N ASP A 31 -4.51 8.50 27.62
CA ASP A 31 -5.54 8.26 28.63
C ASP A 31 -6.78 9.15 28.44
N GLU A 32 -6.65 10.23 27.68
CA GLU A 32 -7.71 11.17 27.33
C GLU A 32 -8.36 10.86 25.95
N GLU A 33 -8.01 9.69 25.38
CA GLU A 33 -8.43 9.21 24.05
C GLU A 33 -7.92 10.06 22.86
N HIS A 34 -6.97 10.96 23.08
CA HIS A 34 -6.35 11.71 21.98
C HIS A 34 -5.30 10.88 21.24
N LEU A 35 -5.09 11.18 19.96
CA LEU A 35 -4.12 10.48 19.13
C LEU A 35 -2.69 10.76 19.58
N ALA A 36 -2.06 9.78 20.23
CA ALA A 36 -0.67 9.82 20.65
C ALA A 36 0.31 9.33 19.60
N GLY A 37 -0.10 8.34 18.77
CA GLY A 37 0.79 7.74 17.79
C GLY A 37 0.12 6.75 16.85
N ILE A 38 0.94 6.19 15.97
CA ILE A 38 0.56 5.06 15.09
C ILE A 38 1.60 3.96 15.19
N PHE A 39 1.14 2.73 15.34
CA PHE A 39 1.95 1.51 15.32
C PHE A 39 1.56 0.66 14.10
N THR A 40 2.55 0.18 13.37
CA THR A 40 2.35 -0.56 12.12
C THR A 40 3.10 -1.89 12.12
N ALA A 41 2.72 -2.81 11.24
CA ALA A 41 3.45 -4.05 11.00
C ALA A 41 4.93 -3.79 10.60
N LYS A 42 5.21 -2.64 9.96
CA LYS A 42 6.57 -2.21 9.64
C LYS A 42 7.38 -1.89 10.91
N ASP A 43 6.78 -1.25 11.90
CA ASP A 43 7.44 -0.98 13.19
C ASP A 43 7.75 -2.28 13.92
N LEU A 44 6.82 -3.24 13.91
CA LEU A 44 7.04 -4.58 14.46
C LEU A 44 8.24 -5.25 13.78
N ALA A 45 8.29 -5.29 12.44
CA ALA A 45 9.37 -5.94 11.71
C ALA A 45 10.73 -5.24 11.92
N TYR A 46 10.78 -3.90 11.78
CA TYR A 46 12.03 -3.15 11.71
C TYR A 46 12.62 -2.78 13.05
N ARG A 47 11.77 -2.53 14.06
CA ARG A 47 12.21 -2.07 15.37
C ARG A 47 12.29 -3.22 16.38
N ILE A 48 11.31 -4.14 16.33
CA ILE A 48 11.22 -5.23 17.31
C ILE A 48 11.94 -6.48 16.80
N VAL A 49 11.48 -7.07 15.69
CA VAL A 49 12.01 -8.35 15.20
C VAL A 49 13.47 -8.20 14.77
N ALA A 50 13.79 -7.21 13.94
CA ALA A 50 15.16 -6.94 13.50
C ALA A 50 16.09 -6.54 14.67
N GLY A 51 15.56 -5.81 15.65
CA GLY A 51 16.29 -5.39 16.86
C GLY A 51 16.45 -6.50 17.90
N GLY A 52 15.62 -7.54 17.84
CA GLY A 52 15.60 -8.61 18.86
C GLY A 52 15.06 -8.15 20.22
N ILE A 53 14.15 -7.19 20.22
CA ILE A 53 13.53 -6.63 21.42
C ILE A 53 12.38 -7.56 21.86
N ASP A 54 12.21 -7.73 23.17
CA ASP A 54 11.10 -8.52 23.73
C ASP A 54 9.78 -7.73 23.64
N PRO A 55 8.81 -8.19 22.82
CA PRO A 55 7.55 -7.47 22.62
C PRO A 55 6.59 -7.55 23.83
N ARG A 56 6.83 -8.45 24.78
CA ARG A 56 5.99 -8.62 25.98
C ARG A 56 6.28 -7.56 27.02
N MET A 57 7.56 -7.18 27.14
CA MET A 57 8.04 -6.24 28.15
C MET A 57 8.16 -4.81 27.63
N THR A 58 7.94 -4.59 26.33
CA THR A 58 8.10 -3.30 25.70
C THR A 58 6.73 -2.68 25.41
N PRO A 59 6.46 -1.46 25.93
CA PRO A 59 5.21 -0.77 25.63
C PRO A 59 5.20 -0.26 24.18
N VAL A 60 4.00 -0.19 23.57
CA VAL A 60 3.83 0.30 22.19
C VAL A 60 4.32 1.74 22.02
N SER A 61 4.18 2.56 23.05
CA SER A 61 4.64 3.96 23.07
C SER A 61 6.13 4.13 22.83
N SER A 62 6.95 3.14 23.15
CA SER A 62 8.41 3.22 22.96
C SER A 62 8.85 3.03 21.51
N ILE A 63 7.98 2.48 20.66
CA ILE A 63 8.32 2.14 19.26
C ILE A 63 7.35 2.68 18.23
N MET A 64 6.21 3.22 18.62
CA MET A 64 5.24 3.84 17.70
C MET A 64 5.85 5.06 16.99
N THR A 65 5.25 5.50 15.94
CA THR A 65 5.50 6.82 15.39
C THR A 65 4.65 7.82 16.17
N VAL A 66 5.32 8.68 16.96
CA VAL A 66 4.68 9.69 17.80
C VAL A 66 4.19 10.84 16.94
N SER A 67 3.07 11.45 17.33
CA SER A 67 2.45 12.60 16.64
C SER A 67 2.41 12.41 15.10
N PRO A 68 1.74 11.36 14.63
CA PRO A 68 1.69 11.08 13.19
C PRO A 68 1.04 12.25 12.46
N MET A 69 1.37 12.40 11.18
CA MET A 69 0.65 13.33 10.33
C MET A 69 -0.82 12.90 10.26
N VAL A 70 -1.71 13.86 10.40
CA VAL A 70 -3.16 13.67 10.30
C VAL A 70 -3.71 14.54 9.17
N THR A 71 -4.89 14.22 8.69
CA THR A 71 -5.68 15.07 7.79
C THR A 71 -7.05 15.34 8.40
N ARG A 72 -7.74 16.36 7.92
CA ARG A 72 -9.09 16.67 8.36
C ARG A 72 -10.11 15.91 7.52
N ASP A 73 -11.25 15.61 8.10
CA ASP A 73 -12.39 14.99 7.41
C ASP A 73 -12.95 15.87 6.27
N THR A 74 -12.70 17.19 6.32
CA THR A 74 -13.05 18.16 5.28
C THR A 74 -12.03 18.21 4.13
N THR A 75 -10.85 17.57 4.27
CA THR A 75 -9.80 17.52 3.22
C THR A 75 -10.25 16.66 2.05
N SER A 76 -9.97 17.10 0.82
CA SER A 76 -10.30 16.30 -0.36
C SER A 76 -9.50 15.00 -0.41
N ALA A 77 -10.12 13.93 -0.93
CA ALA A 77 -9.44 12.64 -1.10
C ALA A 77 -8.18 12.74 -1.97
N THR A 78 -8.19 13.60 -2.99
CA THR A 78 -7.05 13.83 -3.87
C THR A 78 -5.87 14.46 -3.14
N GLU A 79 -6.13 15.43 -2.28
CA GLU A 79 -5.12 16.10 -1.46
C GLU A 79 -4.52 15.15 -0.43
N ALA A 80 -5.38 14.38 0.26
CA ALA A 80 -4.95 13.37 1.21
C ALA A 80 -4.04 12.32 0.53
N LEU A 81 -4.44 11.79 -0.64
CA LEU A 81 -3.63 10.84 -1.41
C LEU A 81 -2.30 11.44 -1.89
N SER A 82 -2.34 12.68 -2.41
CA SER A 82 -1.12 13.40 -2.82
C SER A 82 -0.13 13.52 -1.67
N THR A 83 -0.63 13.84 -0.48
CA THR A 83 0.18 13.92 0.75
C THR A 83 0.79 12.57 1.10
N MET A 84 0.01 11.48 1.05
CA MET A 84 0.50 10.13 1.36
C MET A 84 1.60 9.68 0.39
N VAL A 85 1.42 9.93 -0.91
CA VAL A 85 2.41 9.59 -1.96
C VAL A 85 3.68 10.41 -1.79
N THR A 86 3.56 11.74 -1.65
CA THR A 86 4.70 12.66 -1.54
C THR A 86 5.52 12.39 -0.29
N ARG A 87 4.88 12.08 0.83
CA ARG A 87 5.54 11.81 2.11
C ARG A 87 5.94 10.35 2.30
N GLY A 88 5.48 9.43 1.44
CA GLY A 88 5.85 8.02 1.44
C GLY A 88 5.31 7.20 2.61
N PHE A 89 4.12 7.53 3.11
CA PHE A 89 3.45 6.72 4.14
C PHE A 89 2.13 6.14 3.63
N ARG A 90 1.79 4.97 4.17
CA ARG A 90 0.64 4.17 3.71
C ARG A 90 -0.66 4.50 4.46
N HIS A 91 -0.55 4.93 5.71
CA HIS A 91 -1.68 5.16 6.59
C HIS A 91 -1.74 6.62 7.02
N LEU A 92 -2.91 7.22 6.94
CA LEU A 92 -3.15 8.62 7.30
C LEU A 92 -4.39 8.69 8.18
N PRO A 93 -4.24 9.00 9.49
CA PRO A 93 -5.37 9.24 10.37
C PRO A 93 -6.16 10.47 9.93
N VAL A 94 -7.48 10.38 10.04
CA VAL A 94 -8.42 11.46 9.74
C VAL A 94 -9.03 11.94 11.04
N CYS A 95 -8.94 13.23 11.30
CA CYS A 95 -9.50 13.86 12.48
C CYS A 95 -10.59 14.89 12.12
N ASN A 96 -11.55 15.06 13.03
CA ASN A 96 -12.55 16.13 12.94
C ASN A 96 -11.93 17.48 13.40
N GLU A 97 -12.77 18.51 13.51
CA GLU A 97 -12.36 19.85 13.96
C GLU A 97 -11.90 19.86 15.42
N ASP A 98 -12.45 18.99 16.25
CA ASP A 98 -12.14 18.86 17.67
C ASP A 98 -10.83 18.07 17.92
N GLY A 99 -10.26 17.46 16.87
CA GLY A 99 -9.04 16.65 16.95
C GLY A 99 -9.30 15.16 17.20
N ASP A 100 -10.56 14.74 17.29
CA ASP A 100 -10.90 13.34 17.47
C ASP A 100 -10.68 12.55 16.20
N VAL A 101 -10.21 11.32 16.35
CA VAL A 101 -9.99 10.41 15.22
C VAL A 101 -11.33 9.86 14.73
N VAL A 102 -11.72 10.24 13.51
CA VAL A 102 -12.95 9.79 12.84
C VAL A 102 -12.70 8.67 11.82
N GLY A 103 -11.45 8.49 11.40
CA GLY A 103 -11.12 7.45 10.43
C GLY A 103 -9.63 7.23 10.21
N LEU A 104 -9.32 6.26 9.37
CA LEU A 104 -7.98 5.93 8.94
C LEU A 104 -7.98 5.63 7.44
N LEU A 105 -7.22 6.42 6.67
CA LEU A 105 -7.00 6.15 5.27
C LEU A 105 -5.85 5.15 5.10
N ASP A 106 -6.10 4.09 4.33
CA ASP A 106 -5.09 3.18 3.83
C ASP A 106 -4.96 3.36 2.32
N ILE A 107 -3.79 3.79 1.86
CA ILE A 107 -3.52 4.08 0.45
C ILE A 107 -3.81 2.88 -0.45
N ALA A 108 -3.55 1.65 0.02
CA ALA A 108 -3.81 0.44 -0.76
C ALA A 108 -5.30 0.23 -0.98
N LYS A 109 -6.14 0.46 0.04
CA LYS A 109 -7.60 0.36 -0.09
C LYS A 109 -8.15 1.40 -1.06
N VAL A 110 -7.67 2.63 -0.97
CA VAL A 110 -8.12 3.72 -1.85
C VAL A 110 -7.71 3.47 -3.31
N PHE A 111 -6.48 2.99 -3.54
CA PHE A 111 -6.05 2.60 -4.89
C PHE A 111 -6.83 1.42 -5.43
N TYR A 112 -7.13 0.42 -4.61
CA TYR A 112 -7.93 -0.72 -5.03
C TYR A 112 -9.34 -0.29 -5.48
N GLU A 113 -10.02 0.55 -4.71
CA GLU A 113 -11.33 1.10 -5.08
C GLU A 113 -11.27 1.97 -6.36
N ALA A 114 -10.19 2.74 -6.53
CA ALA A 114 -9.99 3.54 -7.73
C ALA A 114 -9.78 2.65 -8.97
N LEU A 115 -8.97 1.60 -8.84
CA LEU A 115 -8.74 0.61 -9.91
C LEU A 115 -10.03 -0.11 -10.29
N GLU A 116 -10.85 -0.54 -9.32
CA GLU A 116 -12.15 -1.14 -9.60
C GLU A 116 -13.08 -0.21 -10.40
N LYS A 117 -13.09 1.08 -10.05
CA LYS A 117 -13.88 2.08 -10.79
C LYS A 117 -13.36 2.27 -12.22
N LEU A 118 -12.04 2.30 -12.40
CA LEU A 118 -11.40 2.39 -13.72
C LEU A 118 -11.68 1.14 -14.55
N GLU A 119 -11.60 -0.04 -13.98
CA GLU A 119 -11.90 -1.30 -14.66
C GLU A 119 -13.35 -1.37 -15.11
N ARG A 120 -14.30 -0.96 -14.27
CA ARG A 120 -15.72 -0.85 -14.65
C ARG A 120 -15.92 0.14 -15.79
N ALA A 121 -15.26 1.30 -15.76
CA ALA A 121 -15.34 2.29 -16.82
C ALA A 121 -14.73 1.76 -18.13
N HIS A 122 -13.58 1.07 -18.05
CA HIS A 122 -12.91 0.44 -19.18
C HIS A 122 -13.77 -0.67 -19.81
N GLY A 123 -14.35 -1.56 -18.99
CA GLY A 123 -15.25 -2.60 -19.48
C GLY A 123 -16.49 -2.04 -20.19
N SER A 124 -17.02 -0.91 -19.74
CA SER A 124 -18.12 -0.21 -20.42
C SER A 124 -17.67 0.37 -21.75
N SER A 125 -16.46 0.91 -21.84
CA SER A 125 -15.86 1.43 -23.07
C SER A 125 -15.58 0.32 -24.10
N GLN A 126 -15.12 -0.85 -23.65
CA GLN A 126 -14.93 -2.02 -24.53
C GLN A 126 -16.25 -2.53 -25.09
N LYS A 127 -17.31 -2.59 -24.27
CA LYS A 127 -18.66 -2.98 -24.75
C LYS A 127 -19.19 -2.01 -25.80
N LEU A 128 -18.98 -0.71 -25.59
CA LEU A 128 -19.34 0.32 -26.56
C LEU A 128 -18.55 0.16 -27.88
N TYR A 129 -17.25 -0.15 -27.77
CA TYR A 129 -16.37 -0.42 -28.89
C TYR A 129 -16.87 -1.61 -29.72
N HIS A 130 -17.16 -2.75 -29.10
CA HIS A 130 -17.69 -3.94 -29.77
C HIS A 130 -19.07 -3.67 -30.42
N ALA A 131 -19.92 -2.86 -29.77
CA ALA A 131 -21.19 -2.45 -30.36
C ALA A 131 -21.01 -1.58 -31.63
N LEU A 132 -20.03 -0.67 -31.62
CA LEU A 132 -19.68 0.15 -32.78
C LEU A 132 -19.07 -0.68 -33.92
N GLU A 133 -18.23 -1.66 -33.58
CA GLU A 133 -17.65 -2.61 -34.56
C GLU A 133 -18.74 -3.47 -35.24
N GLY A 134 -19.73 -3.91 -34.45
CA GLY A 134 -20.90 -4.63 -34.97
C GLY A 134 -21.74 -3.81 -35.98
N VAL A 135 -21.96 -2.54 -35.70
CA VAL A 135 -22.70 -1.62 -36.58
C VAL A 135 -21.92 -1.31 -37.87
N GLN A 136 -20.57 -1.27 -37.82
CA GLN A 136 -19.73 -1.05 -39.00
C GLN A 136 -19.81 -2.21 -39.99
N ASN A 137 -19.96 -3.45 -39.51
CA ASN A 137 -20.06 -4.62 -40.40
C ASN A 137 -21.40 -4.68 -41.16
N GLU A 138 -22.44 -3.99 -40.66
CA GLU A 138 -23.74 -3.94 -41.33
C GLU A 138 -23.90 -2.77 -42.33
N TRP A 139 -23.10 -1.69 -42.17
CA TRP A 139 -23.18 -0.50 -43.01
C TRP A 139 -21.94 -0.40 -43.93
N GLY A 140 -21.96 -1.17 -45.03
CA GLY A 140 -20.92 -1.15 -46.02
C GLY A 140 -20.87 0.18 -46.80
N GLY A 141 -19.75 0.91 -46.65
CA GLY A 141 -19.32 1.98 -47.54
C GLY A 141 -19.36 3.40 -46.97
N GLY A 142 -18.19 3.91 -46.59
CA GLY A 142 -17.99 5.31 -46.22
C GLY A 142 -16.60 5.50 -45.59
N PRO A 143 -16.16 6.62 -45.10
CA PRO A 143 -14.78 7.00 -44.78
C PRO A 143 -14.12 6.08 -43.72
N GLN A 144 -13.94 4.84 -44.09
CA GLN A 144 -13.54 3.69 -43.29
C GLN A 144 -12.12 3.84 -42.70
N GLN A 145 -11.22 4.49 -43.45
CA GLN A 145 -9.82 4.57 -43.10
C GLN A 145 -9.54 5.53 -41.94
N ALA A 146 -10.20 6.69 -41.92
CA ALA A 146 -10.02 7.68 -40.85
C ALA A 146 -10.62 7.19 -39.51
N MET A 147 -11.75 6.49 -39.60
CA MET A 147 -12.42 5.93 -38.43
C MET A 147 -11.68 4.71 -37.88
N MET A 148 -11.10 3.86 -38.72
CA MET A 148 -10.21 2.78 -38.30
C MET A 148 -8.94 3.30 -37.59
N GLN A 149 -8.29 4.33 -38.11
CA GLN A 149 -7.15 4.96 -37.48
C GLN A 149 -7.50 5.57 -36.12
N TYR A 150 -8.66 6.21 -36.01
CA TYR A 150 -9.13 6.75 -34.74
C TYR A 150 -9.44 5.65 -33.72
N VAL A 151 -10.09 4.59 -34.13
CA VAL A 151 -10.41 3.40 -33.34
C VAL A 151 -9.13 2.69 -32.92
N GLN A 152 -8.15 2.56 -33.81
CA GLN A 152 -6.84 1.96 -33.50
C GLN A 152 -6.04 2.81 -32.50
N SER A 153 -6.07 4.14 -32.67
CA SER A 153 -5.44 5.06 -31.69
C SER A 153 -6.10 5.04 -30.32
N LEU A 154 -7.42 4.85 -30.26
CA LEU A 154 -8.14 4.62 -29.01
C LEU A 154 -7.76 3.29 -28.37
N ARG A 155 -7.65 2.22 -29.15
CA ARG A 155 -7.23 0.90 -28.68
C ARG A 155 -5.81 0.93 -28.10
N GLU A 156 -4.87 1.60 -28.75
CA GLU A 156 -3.49 1.76 -28.28
C GLU A 156 -3.43 2.59 -26.98
N ARG A 157 -4.24 3.63 -26.85
CA ARG A 157 -4.36 4.44 -25.63
C ARG A 157 -5.05 3.70 -24.48
N MET A 158 -5.89 2.73 -24.78
CA MET A 158 -6.62 1.91 -23.82
C MET A 158 -5.92 0.57 -23.51
N SER A 159 -4.85 0.22 -24.25
CA SER A 159 -4.06 -0.97 -23.96
C SER A 159 -3.33 -0.78 -22.64
N MET A 160 -3.55 -1.69 -21.69
CA MET A 160 -2.77 -1.70 -20.46
C MET A 160 -1.34 -2.13 -20.76
N PRO A 161 -0.32 -1.46 -20.19
CA PRO A 161 1.07 -1.86 -20.38
C PRO A 161 1.29 -3.27 -19.80
N GLU A 162 2.10 -4.07 -20.48
CA GLU A 162 2.53 -5.36 -19.96
C GLU A 162 3.36 -5.18 -18.69
N LEU A 163 3.26 -6.11 -17.74
CA LEU A 163 4.04 -6.06 -16.50
C LEU A 163 5.53 -5.93 -16.75
N ALA A 164 6.04 -6.57 -17.80
CA ALA A 164 7.45 -6.48 -18.17
C ALA A 164 7.92 -5.05 -18.48
N SER A 165 7.03 -4.19 -18.99
CA SER A 165 7.35 -2.80 -19.32
C SER A 165 7.46 -1.86 -18.11
N ILE A 166 6.93 -2.27 -16.96
CA ILE A 166 6.96 -1.50 -15.70
C ILE A 166 7.95 -2.06 -14.68
N LEU A 167 8.55 -3.24 -14.96
CA LEU A 167 9.59 -3.81 -14.11
C LEU A 167 10.92 -3.11 -14.38
N ASP A 168 11.54 -2.62 -13.31
CA ASP A 168 12.86 -1.97 -13.35
C ASP A 168 13.74 -2.45 -12.19
N SER A 169 14.93 -1.87 -12.06
CA SER A 169 15.87 -2.21 -10.97
C SER A 169 15.31 -1.95 -9.56
N ARG A 170 14.29 -1.09 -9.42
CA ARG A 170 13.64 -0.77 -8.14
C ARG A 170 12.60 -1.81 -7.75
N THR A 171 12.12 -2.59 -8.73
CA THR A 171 11.16 -3.68 -8.52
C THR A 171 11.83 -5.03 -8.24
N MET A 172 13.17 -5.09 -8.26
CA MET A 172 13.91 -6.31 -7.92
C MET A 172 13.61 -6.76 -6.49
N PRO A 173 13.15 -8.01 -6.30
CA PRO A 173 12.80 -8.50 -4.98
C PRO A 173 14.05 -8.70 -4.11
N CYS A 174 13.92 -8.39 -2.82
CA CYS A 174 14.90 -8.83 -1.84
C CYS A 174 14.69 -10.32 -1.57
N THR A 175 15.74 -11.14 -1.67
CA THR A 175 15.65 -12.59 -1.55
C THR A 175 16.41 -13.12 -0.35
N VAL A 176 15.90 -14.18 0.27
CA VAL A 176 16.53 -14.91 1.37
C VAL A 176 16.42 -16.40 1.14
N GLY A 177 17.33 -17.20 1.74
CA GLY A 177 17.24 -18.65 1.71
C GLY A 177 16.25 -19.20 2.74
N VAL A 178 15.77 -20.42 2.52
CA VAL A 178 14.82 -21.12 3.42
C VAL A 178 15.33 -21.30 4.86
N ARG A 179 16.64 -21.25 5.08
CA ARG A 179 17.27 -21.38 6.41
C ARG A 179 17.51 -20.02 7.09
N THR A 180 17.19 -18.91 6.42
CA THR A 180 17.35 -17.56 7.00
C THR A 180 16.39 -17.41 8.17
N THR A 181 16.90 -16.89 9.29
CA THR A 181 16.04 -16.62 10.46
C THR A 181 15.08 -15.47 10.17
N VAL A 182 13.91 -15.47 10.85
CA VAL A 182 12.94 -14.35 10.74
C VAL A 182 13.59 -13.02 11.13
N ARG A 183 14.51 -13.03 12.13
CA ARG A 183 15.26 -11.84 12.53
C ARG A 183 16.16 -11.31 11.42
N ASP A 184 16.90 -12.19 10.75
CA ASP A 184 17.81 -11.78 9.68
C ASP A 184 17.02 -11.33 8.44
N ALA A 185 15.91 -12.00 8.13
CA ALA A 185 14.97 -11.52 7.11
C ALA A 185 14.45 -10.12 7.43
N ALA A 186 14.04 -9.86 8.68
CA ALA A 186 13.59 -8.53 9.11
C ALA A 186 14.71 -7.48 9.06
N ARG A 187 15.95 -7.84 9.36
CA ARG A 187 17.12 -6.95 9.19
C ARG A 187 17.34 -6.58 7.74
N LEU A 188 17.24 -7.54 6.82
CA LEU A 188 17.34 -7.29 5.38
C LEU A 188 16.19 -6.40 4.90
N MET A 189 14.95 -6.67 5.33
CA MET A 189 13.80 -5.80 5.03
C MET A 189 14.06 -4.35 5.47
N LYS A 190 14.60 -4.16 6.67
CA LYS A 190 14.96 -2.84 7.18
C LYS A 190 16.06 -2.17 6.35
N GLN A 191 17.12 -2.90 6.02
CA GLN A 191 18.25 -2.41 5.22
C GLN A 191 17.82 -1.98 3.82
N HIS A 192 17.01 -2.79 3.15
CA HIS A 192 16.53 -2.53 1.79
C HIS A 192 15.24 -1.69 1.76
N ARG A 193 14.72 -1.28 2.92
CA ARG A 193 13.47 -0.51 3.06
C ARG A 193 12.27 -1.17 2.36
N THR A 194 12.24 -2.50 2.32
CA THR A 194 11.15 -3.30 1.74
C THR A 194 10.31 -3.96 2.83
N THR A 195 9.02 -4.13 2.57
CA THR A 195 8.08 -4.76 3.51
C THR A 195 7.89 -6.26 3.26
N ALA A 196 8.60 -6.80 2.27
CA ALA A 196 8.54 -8.22 1.93
C ALA A 196 9.91 -8.71 1.46
N VAL A 197 10.15 -10.01 1.62
CA VAL A 197 11.27 -10.75 1.04
C VAL A 197 10.75 -12.00 0.35
N CYS A 198 11.39 -12.41 -0.75
CA CYS A 198 11.12 -13.68 -1.39
C CYS A 198 12.01 -14.76 -0.79
N VAL A 199 11.42 -15.87 -0.38
CA VAL A 199 12.18 -17.02 0.13
C VAL A 199 12.46 -17.97 -1.03
N MET A 200 13.75 -18.24 -1.28
CA MET A 200 14.22 -19.07 -2.41
C MET A 200 14.90 -20.33 -1.90
N GLU A 201 14.62 -21.48 -2.50
CA GLU A 201 15.26 -22.74 -2.14
C GLU A 201 16.78 -22.74 -2.41
N ASN A 202 17.21 -22.09 -3.49
CA ASN A 202 18.59 -22.01 -3.96
C ASN A 202 19.21 -20.61 -3.87
N ALA A 203 18.85 -19.81 -2.88
CA ALA A 203 19.56 -18.55 -2.62
C ALA A 203 20.96 -18.85 -2.09
N SER A 204 21.82 -19.42 -2.94
CA SER A 204 23.26 -19.45 -2.74
C SER A 204 23.72 -18.00 -2.75
N GLY A 205 23.98 -17.45 -1.56
CA GLY A 205 24.73 -16.23 -1.28
C GLY A 205 25.01 -15.25 -2.41
N ALA A 206 24.00 -14.65 -3.00
CA ALA A 206 24.18 -13.41 -3.72
C ALA A 206 24.13 -12.26 -2.71
N GLN A 207 25.19 -12.12 -1.92
CA GLN A 207 25.57 -10.83 -1.38
C GLN A 207 25.85 -9.94 -2.57
N GLY A 208 24.84 -9.17 -2.97
CA GLY A 208 25.02 -8.11 -3.97
C GLY A 208 25.94 -7.05 -3.39
N GLU A 209 27.21 -7.14 -3.70
CA GLU A 209 28.09 -5.99 -3.79
C GLU A 209 27.42 -5.00 -4.74
N ARG A 210 26.79 -3.98 -4.18
CA ARG A 210 26.67 -2.71 -4.87
C ARG A 210 27.75 -1.82 -4.31
N GLY A 211 28.86 -1.80 -5.03
CA GLY A 211 29.81 -0.70 -4.94
C GLY A 211 29.10 0.61 -5.29
N ILE A 212 29.38 1.57 -4.47
CA ILE A 212 29.46 3.04 -4.60
C ILE A 212 28.43 3.69 -5.53
#